data_539fb1a9e75171ef8a2d20ef765991a5
#
_entry.id   539fb1a9e75171ef8a2d20ef765991a5
#
_cell.length_a   1.000
_cell.length_b   1.000
_cell.length_c   1.000
_cell.angle_alpha   90.00
_cell.angle_beta   90.00
_cell.angle_gamma   90.00
#
_symmetry.space_group_name_H-M   'P 1'
#
loop_
_entity.id
_entity.type
_entity.pdbx_description
1 polymer ?
#
loop_
_entity_poly.entity_id
_entity_poly.type
_entity_poly.pdbx_seq_one_letter_code
_entity_poly.pdbx_strand_id
1 'polypeptide(L)'
;MQLTARARRKAPLSLPFDIAGLLARFGLDLPGLLTDSNPKLEKGAALARPAILHHLPARALAAAIDPGNGSPVAPRGYLPELFALAEREGLTAAARAHHGCPWGTAACIAGCLNWAGHGGLSPKVAAARGRRTLALLADPAAYGRAVLWAACRQWAAAQRDGLALALRLRGTDDTAWHRLRFDLSPAEAIALGRRFGVTVAPGQAVTLAEAVAPMVAAGSWINYDYSKAGLGGPLGLEAQRAAGWDLTASFAADRATACRDGLAAVAAGFRLAVPVALPKGAPIPSRLTISTGAAGFVTVPCIDGDATDHRWADPHGVGVILRTKRSRGAGPAADPFSLAPIAEPQALADGTATLHW
;
A
#
# COMPACT_ATOMS: atom_id res chain seq x y z
N MET A 1 -23.95 39.77 -22.26
CA MET A 1 -22.53 40.06 -22.05
C MET A 1 -21.87 38.81 -21.50
N GLN A 2 -21.35 37.94 -22.40
CA GLN A 2 -20.72 36.66 -22.02
C GLN A 2 -19.27 36.94 -21.64
N LEU A 3 -18.95 36.81 -20.36
CA LEU A 3 -17.57 36.83 -19.87
C LEU A 3 -16.95 35.46 -20.19
N THR A 4 -16.16 35.40 -21.26
CA THR A 4 -15.28 34.27 -21.57
C THR A 4 -14.26 34.13 -20.46
N ALA A 5 -14.45 33.13 -19.59
CA ALA A 5 -13.46 32.73 -18.59
C ALA A 5 -12.22 32.19 -19.31
N ARG A 6 -11.26 33.09 -19.57
CA ARG A 6 -9.92 32.72 -20.01
C ARG A 6 -9.29 31.84 -18.95
N ALA A 7 -9.21 30.53 -19.20
CA ALA A 7 -8.50 29.58 -18.33
C ALA A 7 -7.06 30.11 -18.12
N ARG A 8 -6.80 30.72 -16.96
CA ARG A 8 -5.43 31.07 -16.55
C ARG A 8 -4.65 29.76 -16.52
N ARG A 9 -3.76 29.56 -17.50
CA ARG A 9 -2.74 28.51 -17.44
C ARG A 9 -2.01 28.71 -16.11
N LYS A 10 -2.27 27.84 -15.13
CA LYS A 10 -1.52 27.86 -13.86
C LYS A 10 -0.04 27.68 -14.23
N ALA A 11 0.81 28.54 -13.71
CA ALA A 11 2.25 28.43 -13.88
C ALA A 11 2.71 27.00 -13.57
N PRO A 12 3.70 26.48 -14.33
CA PRO A 12 4.23 25.15 -14.06
C PRO A 12 4.69 25.08 -12.59
N LEU A 13 4.49 23.91 -11.98
CA LEU A 13 4.85 23.66 -10.59
C LEU A 13 6.38 23.67 -10.51
N SER A 14 6.99 24.71 -9.97
CA SER A 14 8.40 24.67 -9.60
C SER A 14 8.51 23.85 -8.31
N LEU A 15 9.07 22.65 -8.40
CA LEU A 15 9.43 21.85 -7.24
C LEU A 15 10.67 22.47 -6.56
N PRO A 16 10.83 22.28 -5.23
CA PRO A 16 12.09 22.52 -4.56
C PRO A 16 13.24 21.83 -5.28
N PHE A 17 14.40 22.49 -5.31
CA PHE A 17 15.55 22.01 -6.10
C PHE A 17 16.02 20.62 -5.70
N ASP A 18 16.06 20.33 -4.41
CA ASP A 18 16.44 19.02 -3.85
C ASP A 18 15.45 17.90 -4.21
N ILE A 19 14.14 18.16 -4.19
CA ILE A 19 13.12 17.22 -4.65
C ILE A 19 13.26 16.97 -6.16
N ALA A 20 13.39 18.04 -6.94
CA ALA A 20 13.56 17.92 -8.39
C ALA A 20 14.86 17.17 -8.74
N GLY A 21 15.96 17.46 -8.01
CA GLY A 21 17.24 16.77 -8.13
C GLY A 21 17.13 15.28 -7.76
N LEU A 22 16.48 14.94 -6.65
CA LEU A 22 16.24 13.55 -6.26
C LEU A 22 15.47 12.81 -7.36
N LEU A 23 14.34 13.34 -7.80
CA LEU A 23 13.53 12.67 -8.83
C LEU A 23 14.31 12.46 -10.13
N ALA A 24 15.06 13.46 -10.58
CA ALA A 24 15.88 13.38 -11.79
C ALA A 24 16.98 12.32 -11.68
N ARG A 25 17.69 12.23 -10.54
CA ARG A 25 18.73 11.21 -10.28
C ARG A 25 18.22 9.80 -10.48
N PHE A 26 16.97 9.53 -10.08
CA PHE A 26 16.35 8.22 -10.19
C PHE A 26 15.46 8.06 -11.43
N GLY A 27 15.47 9.00 -12.35
CA GLY A 27 14.64 8.97 -13.57
C GLY A 27 13.15 8.89 -13.25
N LEU A 28 12.74 9.61 -12.22
CA LEU A 28 11.36 9.73 -11.77
C LEU A 28 10.81 11.12 -12.11
N ASP A 29 9.51 11.21 -12.25
CA ASP A 29 8.79 12.49 -12.33
C ASP A 29 7.66 12.52 -11.30
N LEU A 30 7.22 13.72 -10.95
CA LEU A 30 6.18 13.88 -9.94
C LEU A 30 4.82 13.28 -10.36
N PRO A 31 4.35 13.44 -11.61
CA PRO A 31 3.11 12.81 -12.06
C PRO A 31 3.13 11.29 -11.98
N GLY A 32 4.27 10.67 -12.28
CA GLY A 32 4.43 9.23 -12.33
C GLY A 32 4.71 8.57 -10.97
N LEU A 33 4.81 9.32 -9.87
CA LEU A 33 5.01 8.71 -8.54
C LEU A 33 3.83 7.89 -8.10
N LEU A 34 2.61 8.38 -8.33
CA LEU A 34 1.36 7.74 -7.92
C LEU A 34 0.58 7.23 -9.11
N THR A 35 0.03 6.04 -8.99
CA THR A 35 -0.87 5.43 -9.99
C THR A 35 -2.31 5.74 -9.62
N ASP A 36 -3.09 6.29 -10.53
CA ASP A 36 -4.49 6.70 -10.34
C ASP A 36 -5.50 5.85 -11.13
N SER A 37 -5.02 4.85 -11.85
CA SER A 37 -5.86 3.98 -12.67
C SER A 37 -5.52 2.50 -12.48
N ASN A 38 -6.51 1.69 -12.19
CA ASN A 38 -6.54 0.25 -12.38
C ASN A 38 -8.01 -0.23 -12.39
N PRO A 39 -8.32 -1.41 -12.96
CA PRO A 39 -9.70 -1.88 -13.11
C PRO A 39 -10.48 -2.04 -11.80
N LYS A 40 -9.82 -2.24 -10.66
CA LYS A 40 -10.49 -2.32 -9.35
C LYS A 40 -10.81 -0.94 -8.77
N LEU A 41 -9.98 0.05 -9.06
CA LEU A 41 -10.19 1.43 -8.63
C LEU A 41 -11.32 2.09 -9.45
N GLU A 42 -11.41 1.77 -10.73
CA GLU A 42 -12.43 2.29 -11.64
C GLU A 42 -13.84 1.84 -11.24
N LYS A 43 -14.01 0.64 -10.68
CA LYS A 43 -15.30 0.12 -10.22
C LYS A 43 -15.97 0.93 -9.10
N GLY A 44 -15.24 1.74 -8.38
CA GLY A 44 -15.75 2.60 -7.31
C GLY A 44 -15.32 4.06 -7.46
N ALA A 45 -14.90 4.48 -8.65
CA ALA A 45 -14.38 5.81 -8.94
C ALA A 45 -15.33 6.96 -8.58
N ALA A 46 -16.64 6.69 -8.48
CA ALA A 46 -17.63 7.66 -8.03
C ALA A 46 -17.52 8.04 -6.53
N LEU A 47 -16.82 7.25 -5.72
CA LEU A 47 -16.70 7.49 -4.28
C LEU A 47 -15.51 8.39 -3.95
N ALA A 48 -14.37 8.17 -4.60
CA ALA A 48 -13.17 8.97 -4.44
C ALA A 48 -12.21 8.74 -5.62
N ARG A 49 -11.30 9.71 -5.84
CA ARG A 49 -10.20 9.54 -6.79
C ARG A 49 -9.06 8.79 -6.11
N PRO A 50 -8.67 7.61 -6.59
CA PRO A 50 -7.61 6.84 -5.99
C PRO A 50 -6.22 7.35 -6.40
N ALA A 51 -5.24 7.18 -5.51
CA ALA A 51 -3.82 7.35 -5.80
C ALA A 51 -3.01 6.31 -5.03
N ILE A 52 -2.23 5.49 -5.73
CA ILE A 52 -1.48 4.39 -5.14
C ILE A 52 0.02 4.53 -5.43
N LEU A 53 0.83 4.42 -4.39
CA LEU A 53 2.28 4.30 -4.50
C LEU A 53 2.67 2.82 -4.49
N HIS A 54 3.61 2.47 -5.35
CA HIS A 54 4.15 1.11 -5.46
C HIS A 54 5.67 1.12 -5.37
N HIS A 55 6.21 0.35 -4.43
CA HIS A 55 7.63 0.01 -4.31
C HIS A 55 7.86 -1.47 -4.63
N LEU A 56 9.13 -1.89 -4.68
CA LEU A 56 9.46 -3.31 -4.73
C LEU A 56 9.26 -3.94 -3.36
N PRO A 57 8.48 -5.04 -3.25
CA PRO A 57 8.20 -5.72 -1.99
C PRO A 57 9.35 -6.62 -1.54
N ALA A 58 9.34 -7.00 -0.28
CA ALA A 58 10.24 -7.97 0.33
C ALA A 58 11.70 -7.75 -0.09
N ARG A 59 12.37 -8.77 -0.61
CA ARG A 59 13.74 -8.70 -1.15
C ARG A 59 13.79 -8.54 -2.67
N ALA A 60 12.70 -8.08 -3.27
CA ALA A 60 12.63 -7.94 -4.73
C ALA A 60 13.66 -6.95 -5.28
N LEU A 61 14.02 -5.91 -4.53
CA LEU A 61 15.08 -4.99 -4.92
C LEU A 61 16.46 -5.69 -4.90
N ALA A 62 16.77 -6.46 -3.85
CA ALA A 62 18.01 -7.22 -3.77
C ALA A 62 18.16 -8.19 -4.96
N ALA A 63 17.09 -8.91 -5.27
CA ALA A 63 17.07 -9.82 -6.41
C ALA A 63 17.19 -9.11 -7.78
N ALA A 64 16.64 -7.90 -7.89
CA ALA A 64 16.72 -7.12 -9.12
C ALA A 64 18.14 -6.57 -9.40
N ILE A 65 18.94 -6.34 -8.36
CA ILE A 65 20.31 -5.80 -8.49
C ILE A 65 21.41 -6.85 -8.34
N ASP A 66 21.11 -8.10 -7.95
CA ASP A 66 22.11 -9.15 -7.73
C ASP A 66 21.73 -10.45 -8.46
N PRO A 67 22.41 -10.77 -9.59
CA PRO A 67 22.09 -11.95 -10.37
C PRO A 67 22.42 -13.26 -9.65
N GLY A 68 23.34 -13.24 -8.66
CA GLY A 68 23.72 -14.41 -7.86
C GLY A 68 22.77 -14.69 -6.70
N ASN A 69 21.90 -13.76 -6.37
CA ASN A 69 20.95 -13.88 -5.27
C ASN A 69 19.64 -14.51 -5.77
N GLY A 70 19.68 -15.82 -6.03
CA GLY A 70 18.54 -16.61 -6.51
C GLY A 70 17.35 -16.53 -5.56
N SER A 71 16.66 -15.39 -5.55
CA SER A 71 15.43 -15.22 -4.82
C SER A 71 14.28 -15.85 -5.60
N PRO A 72 13.51 -16.77 -5.00
CA PRO A 72 12.31 -17.30 -5.63
C PRO A 72 11.26 -16.22 -5.90
N VAL A 73 11.51 -15.00 -5.44
CA VAL A 73 10.60 -13.84 -5.48
C VAL A 73 10.80 -12.95 -6.70
N ALA A 74 11.80 -13.23 -7.55
CA ALA A 74 12.03 -12.46 -8.77
C ALA A 74 11.82 -13.36 -10.01
N PRO A 75 10.59 -13.57 -10.49
CA PRO A 75 10.35 -14.37 -11.67
C PRO A 75 10.97 -13.78 -12.95
N ARG A 76 11.53 -12.59 -12.89
CA ARG A 76 12.16 -11.91 -14.03
C ARG A 76 13.59 -11.44 -13.81
N GLY A 77 14.21 -11.84 -12.71
CA GLY A 77 15.65 -11.75 -12.56
C GLY A 77 16.21 -10.33 -12.43
N TYR A 78 17.47 -10.27 -12.67
CA TYR A 78 18.35 -9.14 -12.68
C TYR A 78 17.92 -8.04 -13.66
N LEU A 79 17.91 -6.80 -13.18
CA LEU A 79 17.65 -5.58 -13.96
C LEU A 79 18.93 -4.73 -14.00
N PRO A 80 19.75 -4.83 -15.05
CA PRO A 80 21.06 -4.17 -15.15
C PRO A 80 20.97 -2.66 -14.89
N GLU A 81 19.92 -2.02 -15.36
CA GLU A 81 19.69 -0.60 -15.18
C GLU A 81 19.45 -0.18 -13.72
N LEU A 82 18.85 -1.07 -12.89
CA LEU A 82 18.71 -0.81 -11.46
C LEU A 82 20.01 -1.07 -10.71
N PHE A 83 20.77 -2.06 -11.11
CA PHE A 83 22.10 -2.28 -10.55
C PHE A 83 23.02 -1.10 -10.82
N ALA A 84 23.16 -0.68 -12.08
CA ALA A 84 23.97 0.47 -12.45
C ALA A 84 23.53 1.76 -11.74
N LEU A 85 22.23 1.94 -11.54
CA LEU A 85 21.68 3.05 -10.77
C LEU A 85 22.08 2.96 -9.28
N ALA A 86 21.95 1.78 -8.66
CA ALA A 86 22.32 1.58 -7.25
C ALA A 86 23.83 1.76 -7.03
N GLU A 87 24.68 1.31 -7.97
CA GLU A 87 26.13 1.55 -7.92
C GLU A 87 26.46 3.04 -8.03
N ARG A 88 25.93 3.71 -9.03
CA ARG A 88 26.16 5.15 -9.25
C ARG A 88 25.79 6.00 -8.04
N GLU A 89 24.72 5.63 -7.34
CA GLU A 89 24.21 6.33 -6.17
C GLU A 89 24.80 5.83 -4.83
N GLY A 90 25.71 4.84 -4.86
CA GLY A 90 26.31 4.27 -3.64
C GLY A 90 25.32 3.46 -2.78
N LEU A 91 24.23 2.98 -3.35
CA LEU A 91 23.13 2.31 -2.63
C LEU A 91 23.15 0.79 -2.69
N THR A 92 24.17 0.16 -3.30
CA THR A 92 24.19 -1.29 -3.52
C THR A 92 24.04 -2.09 -2.22
N ALA A 93 24.74 -1.70 -1.15
CA ALA A 93 24.64 -2.37 0.15
C ALA A 93 23.25 -2.20 0.77
N ALA A 94 22.71 -0.97 0.77
CA ALA A 94 21.37 -0.67 1.29
C ALA A 94 20.27 -1.41 0.50
N ALA A 95 20.39 -1.47 -0.82
CA ALA A 95 19.44 -2.16 -1.68
C ALA A 95 19.47 -3.68 -1.48
N ARG A 96 20.65 -4.29 -1.24
CA ARG A 96 20.77 -5.71 -0.87
C ARG A 96 20.16 -6.03 0.50
N ALA A 97 20.30 -5.12 1.45
CA ALA A 97 19.75 -5.28 2.80
C ALA A 97 18.24 -4.94 2.88
N HIS A 98 17.70 -4.23 1.89
CA HIS A 98 16.32 -3.75 1.94
C HIS A 98 15.31 -4.90 1.96
N HIS A 99 14.33 -4.79 2.87
CA HIS A 99 13.20 -5.69 2.98
C HIS A 99 11.90 -4.88 3.07
N GLY A 100 11.22 -4.67 1.95
CA GLY A 100 10.03 -3.83 1.85
C GLY A 100 8.79 -4.39 2.57
N CYS A 101 8.82 -5.64 3.09
CA CYS A 101 7.68 -6.28 3.74
C CYS A 101 8.09 -6.93 5.06
N PRO A 102 8.34 -6.16 6.13
CA PRO A 102 8.82 -6.69 7.41
C PRO A 102 7.86 -7.69 8.08
N TRP A 103 6.56 -7.65 7.74
CA TRP A 103 5.54 -8.57 8.24
C TRP A 103 5.09 -9.62 7.21
N GLY A 104 5.73 -9.68 6.05
CA GLY A 104 5.44 -10.68 5.03
C GLY A 104 5.87 -12.07 5.47
N THR A 105 4.95 -13.04 5.44
CA THR A 105 5.28 -14.47 5.63
C THR A 105 5.93 -15.03 4.37
N ALA A 106 6.56 -16.21 4.47
CA ALA A 106 7.19 -16.86 3.33
C ALA A 106 6.19 -17.11 2.19
N ALA A 107 4.98 -17.59 2.51
CA ALA A 107 3.94 -17.82 1.52
C ALA A 107 3.37 -16.52 0.95
N CYS A 108 3.17 -15.48 1.78
CA CYS A 108 2.78 -14.17 1.29
C CYS A 108 3.79 -13.59 0.30
N ILE A 109 5.09 -13.77 0.57
CA ILE A 109 6.16 -13.33 -0.32
C ILE A 109 6.14 -14.12 -1.62
N ALA A 110 6.01 -15.44 -1.55
CA ALA A 110 5.94 -16.32 -2.73
C ALA A 110 4.69 -16.05 -3.59
N GLY A 111 3.54 -15.80 -2.98
CA GLY A 111 2.27 -15.46 -3.64
C GLY A 111 2.08 -13.96 -3.90
N CYS A 112 3.12 -13.15 -3.81
CA CYS A 112 3.01 -11.69 -3.83
C CYS A 112 2.33 -11.15 -5.09
N LEU A 113 1.36 -10.26 -4.90
CA LEU A 113 0.64 -9.58 -5.98
C LEU A 113 1.56 -8.76 -6.92
N ASN A 114 2.77 -8.41 -6.45
CA ASN A 114 3.77 -7.74 -7.29
C ASN A 114 4.12 -8.58 -8.53
N TRP A 115 3.99 -9.91 -8.43
CA TRP A 115 4.30 -10.87 -9.49
C TRP A 115 3.04 -11.35 -10.22
N ALA A 116 1.86 -10.97 -9.75
CA ALA A 116 0.59 -11.35 -10.37
C ALA A 116 0.14 -10.31 -11.41
N GLY A 117 -0.54 -10.78 -12.45
CA GLY A 117 -1.13 -9.92 -13.48
C GLY A 117 -0.12 -9.11 -14.29
N HIS A 118 -0.57 -7.98 -14.83
CA HIS A 118 0.25 -7.13 -15.72
C HIS A 118 1.48 -6.53 -15.02
N GLY A 119 1.37 -6.19 -13.74
CA GLY A 119 2.48 -5.59 -12.97
C GLY A 119 3.69 -6.51 -12.83
N GLY A 120 3.45 -7.82 -12.69
CA GLY A 120 4.51 -8.84 -12.63
C GLY A 120 5.07 -9.22 -14.00
N LEU A 121 4.38 -8.86 -15.09
CA LEU A 121 4.76 -9.24 -16.44
C LEU A 121 5.66 -8.22 -17.15
N SER A 122 5.72 -6.98 -16.67
CA SER A 122 6.46 -5.89 -17.33
C SER A 122 7.76 -5.54 -16.60
N PRO A 123 8.93 -5.74 -17.23
CA PRO A 123 10.21 -5.25 -16.69
C PRO A 123 10.19 -3.74 -16.42
N LYS A 124 9.49 -2.96 -17.25
CA LYS A 124 9.35 -1.51 -17.07
C LYS A 124 8.64 -1.16 -15.75
N VAL A 125 7.62 -1.93 -15.37
CA VAL A 125 6.92 -1.73 -14.09
C VAL A 125 7.84 -2.08 -12.92
N ALA A 126 8.57 -3.18 -13.00
CA ALA A 126 9.55 -3.57 -11.99
C ALA A 126 10.67 -2.52 -11.85
N ALA A 127 11.21 -2.02 -12.96
CA ALA A 127 12.20 -0.96 -12.97
C ALA A 127 11.67 0.35 -12.35
N ALA A 128 10.45 0.76 -12.68
CA ALA A 128 9.84 1.95 -12.11
C ALA A 128 9.64 1.83 -10.58
N ARG A 129 9.19 0.67 -10.10
CA ARG A 129 9.08 0.38 -8.66
C ARG A 129 10.45 0.37 -8.00
N GLY A 130 11.46 -0.24 -8.64
CA GLY A 130 12.84 -0.26 -8.16
C GLY A 130 13.44 1.14 -8.02
N ARG A 131 13.27 2.01 -9.00
CA ARG A 131 13.71 3.41 -8.94
C ARG A 131 13.07 4.16 -7.77
N ARG A 132 11.76 3.99 -7.51
CA ARG A 132 11.07 4.59 -6.36
C ARG A 132 11.64 4.05 -5.04
N THR A 133 11.91 2.75 -4.95
CA THR A 133 12.51 2.14 -3.76
C THR A 133 13.93 2.67 -3.53
N LEU A 134 14.74 2.78 -4.58
CA LEU A 134 16.09 3.36 -4.48
C LEU A 134 16.05 4.85 -4.08
N ALA A 135 15.10 5.63 -4.60
CA ALA A 135 14.93 7.04 -4.22
C ALA A 135 14.54 7.18 -2.73
N LEU A 136 13.64 6.30 -2.23
CA LEU A 136 13.30 6.22 -0.81
C LEU A 136 14.51 5.87 0.06
N LEU A 137 15.38 4.96 -0.38
CA LEU A 137 16.59 4.57 0.34
C LEU A 137 17.66 5.67 0.32
N ALA A 138 17.76 6.42 -0.77
CA ALA A 138 18.74 7.50 -0.92
C ALA A 138 18.45 8.69 0.01
N ASP A 139 17.21 9.14 0.05
CA ASP A 139 16.78 10.26 0.88
C ASP A 139 15.30 10.10 1.24
N PRO A 140 15.00 9.43 2.37
CA PRO A 140 13.63 9.21 2.81
C PRO A 140 12.84 10.50 3.03
N ALA A 141 13.49 11.57 3.53
CA ALA A 141 12.83 12.83 3.82
C ALA A 141 12.45 13.60 2.54
N ALA A 142 13.39 13.77 1.60
CA ALA A 142 13.11 14.39 0.30
C ALA A 142 12.09 13.57 -0.51
N TYR A 143 12.17 12.24 -0.44
CA TYR A 143 11.21 11.37 -1.09
C TYR A 143 9.81 11.49 -0.46
N GLY A 144 9.70 11.55 0.86
CA GLY A 144 8.44 11.80 1.58
C GLY A 144 7.79 13.12 1.15
N ARG A 145 8.59 14.20 1.01
CA ARG A 145 8.12 15.49 0.47
C ARG A 145 7.66 15.38 -0.99
N ALA A 146 8.40 14.65 -1.83
CA ALA A 146 8.00 14.43 -3.22
C ALA A 146 6.64 13.71 -3.29
N VAL A 147 6.41 12.69 -2.44
CA VAL A 147 5.14 11.98 -2.35
C VAL A 147 4.02 12.91 -1.86
N LEU A 148 4.27 13.76 -0.86
CA LEU A 148 3.31 14.78 -0.42
C LEU A 148 2.91 15.71 -1.58
N TRP A 149 3.87 16.24 -2.34
CA TRP A 149 3.61 17.08 -3.51
C TRP A 149 2.78 16.34 -4.58
N ALA A 150 3.12 15.08 -4.88
CA ALA A 150 2.38 14.27 -5.83
C ALA A 150 0.93 14.04 -5.37
N ALA A 151 0.75 13.69 -4.10
CA ALA A 151 -0.57 13.44 -3.52
C ALA A 151 -1.43 14.72 -3.45
N CYS A 152 -0.86 15.86 -3.09
CA CYS A 152 -1.56 17.14 -3.14
C CYS A 152 -2.04 17.52 -4.56
N ARG A 153 -1.26 17.18 -5.59
CA ARG A 153 -1.69 17.37 -6.98
C ARG A 153 -2.87 16.48 -7.34
N GLN A 154 -2.84 15.20 -6.93
CA GLN A 154 -3.95 14.27 -7.14
C GLN A 154 -5.19 14.72 -6.36
N TRP A 155 -5.02 15.20 -5.13
CA TRP A 155 -6.10 15.78 -4.35
C TRP A 155 -6.73 16.99 -5.05
N ALA A 156 -5.93 17.93 -5.54
CA ALA A 156 -6.45 19.07 -6.28
C ALA A 156 -7.16 18.67 -7.58
N ALA A 157 -6.78 17.55 -8.20
CA ALA A 157 -7.52 16.99 -9.32
C ALA A 157 -8.85 16.38 -8.86
N ALA A 158 -8.86 15.60 -7.76
CA ALA A 158 -10.07 15.04 -7.17
C ALA A 158 -11.08 16.13 -6.81
N GLN A 159 -10.62 17.22 -6.15
CA GLN A 159 -11.50 18.34 -5.79
C GLN A 159 -12.13 19.04 -6.99
N ARG A 160 -11.46 19.11 -8.15
CA ARG A 160 -12.09 19.64 -9.37
C ARG A 160 -13.20 18.75 -9.90
N ASP A 161 -13.11 17.45 -9.63
CA ASP A 161 -14.10 16.45 -10.01
C ASP A 161 -15.19 16.26 -8.94
N GLY A 162 -15.14 17.06 -7.84
CA GLY A 162 -16.08 16.96 -6.70
C GLY A 162 -15.87 15.70 -5.85
N LEU A 163 -14.67 15.10 -5.89
CA LEU A 163 -14.35 13.85 -5.21
C LEU A 163 -13.33 14.07 -4.09
N ALA A 164 -13.32 13.17 -3.10
CA ALA A 164 -12.20 13.03 -2.18
C ALA A 164 -10.99 12.36 -2.88
N LEU A 165 -9.78 12.55 -2.34
CA LEU A 165 -8.62 11.72 -2.67
C LEU A 165 -8.59 10.50 -1.74
N ALA A 166 -8.43 9.31 -2.30
CA ALA A 166 -8.12 8.10 -1.55
C ALA A 166 -6.66 7.67 -1.82
N LEU A 167 -5.80 7.91 -0.83
CA LEU A 167 -4.36 7.67 -0.94
C LEU A 167 -3.97 6.35 -0.29
N ARG A 168 -3.28 5.48 -1.04
CA ARG A 168 -2.67 4.24 -0.58
C ARG A 168 -1.17 4.26 -0.85
N LEU A 169 -0.35 4.23 0.19
CA LEU A 169 1.11 4.31 0.05
C LEU A 169 1.82 2.95 0.04
N ARG A 170 1.13 1.87 0.38
CA ARG A 170 1.65 0.49 0.40
C ARG A 170 0.95 -0.38 -0.63
N GLY A 171 1.06 0.02 -1.89
CA GLY A 171 0.45 -0.73 -2.99
C GLY A 171 1.00 -2.14 -3.15
N THR A 172 2.28 -2.35 -2.81
CA THR A 172 2.99 -3.63 -2.96
C THR A 172 4.01 -3.93 -1.86
N ASP A 173 4.19 -3.06 -0.89
CA ASP A 173 5.14 -3.16 0.22
C ASP A 173 4.47 -2.84 1.56
N ASP A 174 5.23 -2.89 2.66
CA ASP A 174 4.76 -2.57 4.02
C ASP A 174 5.60 -1.45 4.66
N THR A 175 6.10 -0.50 3.86
CA THR A 175 6.86 0.67 4.37
C THR A 175 6.10 1.41 5.46
N ALA A 176 6.78 1.73 6.56
CA ALA A 176 6.17 2.36 7.73
C ALA A 176 5.95 3.87 7.55
N TRP A 177 5.11 4.25 6.59
CA TRP A 177 4.82 5.64 6.23
C TRP A 177 4.34 6.50 7.41
N HIS A 178 3.66 5.93 8.38
CA HIS A 178 3.22 6.60 9.61
C HIS A 178 4.37 7.03 10.52
N ARG A 179 5.61 6.60 10.23
CA ARG A 179 6.83 6.98 10.94
C ARG A 179 7.81 7.78 10.10
N LEU A 180 7.63 7.82 8.79
CA LEU A 180 8.50 8.58 7.90
C LEU A 180 8.23 10.06 8.12
N ARG A 181 9.19 10.74 8.74
CA ARG A 181 9.12 12.18 9.04
C ARG A 181 9.99 12.97 8.08
N PHE A 182 9.52 14.15 7.75
CA PHE A 182 10.24 15.14 6.95
C PHE A 182 9.83 16.54 7.42
N ASP A 183 10.70 17.51 7.20
CA ASP A 183 10.44 18.92 7.42
C ASP A 183 10.25 19.64 6.08
N LEU A 184 9.43 20.67 6.08
CA LEU A 184 9.23 21.55 4.94
C LEU A 184 10.09 22.79 5.12
N SER A 185 10.83 23.18 4.09
CA SER A 185 11.44 24.51 4.05
C SER A 185 10.36 25.60 4.12
N PRO A 186 10.70 26.84 4.57
CA PRO A 186 9.72 27.93 4.59
C PRO A 186 9.05 28.17 3.23
N ALA A 187 9.79 28.06 2.15
CA ALA A 187 9.27 28.21 0.79
C ALA A 187 8.27 27.10 0.42
N GLU A 188 8.56 25.85 0.79
CA GLU A 188 7.66 24.71 0.57
C GLU A 188 6.39 24.83 1.38
N ALA A 189 6.49 25.14 2.67
CA ALA A 189 5.33 25.31 3.55
C ALA A 189 4.38 26.40 3.00
N ILE A 190 4.93 27.55 2.59
CA ILE A 190 4.18 28.64 1.95
C ILE A 190 3.55 28.17 0.62
N ALA A 191 4.29 27.48 -0.23
CA ALA A 191 3.81 27.04 -1.54
C ALA A 191 2.69 26.00 -1.40
N LEU A 192 2.86 25.00 -0.54
CA LEU A 192 1.86 23.97 -0.24
C LEU A 192 0.63 24.59 0.44
N GLY A 193 0.83 25.52 1.39
CA GLY A 193 -0.25 26.22 2.07
C GLY A 193 -1.11 27.02 1.10
N ARG A 194 -0.50 27.88 0.29
CA ARG A 194 -1.20 28.73 -0.70
C ARG A 194 -1.93 27.93 -1.77
N ARG A 195 -1.34 26.82 -2.19
CA ARG A 195 -1.84 26.07 -3.33
C ARG A 195 -2.84 24.97 -2.96
N PHE A 196 -2.61 24.35 -1.81
CA PHE A 196 -3.35 23.16 -1.40
C PHE A 196 -3.95 23.22 0.01
N GLY A 197 -3.66 24.28 0.77
CA GLY A 197 -4.15 24.41 2.13
C GLY A 197 -3.44 23.55 3.17
N VAL A 198 -2.23 23.04 2.84
CA VAL A 198 -1.39 22.30 3.81
C VAL A 198 -0.88 23.26 4.87
N THR A 199 -1.13 22.96 6.15
CA THR A 199 -0.75 23.82 7.28
C THR A 199 0.31 23.14 8.13
N VAL A 200 1.57 23.26 7.72
CA VAL A 200 2.73 22.75 8.45
C VAL A 200 3.66 23.92 8.76
N ALA A 201 4.09 24.05 10.01
CA ALA A 201 5.05 25.08 10.39
C ALA A 201 6.43 24.77 9.76
N PRO A 202 7.13 25.79 9.24
CA PRO A 202 8.47 25.60 8.70
C PRO A 202 9.42 25.01 9.74
N GLY A 203 10.22 24.02 9.34
CA GLY A 203 11.17 23.31 10.23
C GLY A 203 10.53 22.34 11.21
N GLN A 204 9.20 22.20 11.21
CA GLN A 204 8.52 21.16 11.97
C GLN A 204 8.60 19.84 11.22
N ALA A 205 9.22 18.84 11.82
CA ALA A 205 9.22 17.48 11.29
C ALA A 205 7.81 16.86 11.44
N VAL A 206 7.22 16.45 10.32
CA VAL A 206 5.87 15.86 10.26
C VAL A 206 5.88 14.59 9.43
N THR A 207 4.90 13.72 9.65
CA THR A 207 4.54 12.65 8.71
C THR A 207 3.61 13.19 7.62
N LEU A 208 3.42 12.41 6.55
CA LEU A 208 2.47 12.77 5.50
C LEU A 208 1.04 12.92 6.07
N ALA A 209 0.62 12.00 6.94
CA ALA A 209 -0.72 12.03 7.51
C ALA A 209 -0.94 13.27 8.41
N GLU A 210 0.06 13.66 9.21
CA GLU A 210 0.03 14.91 9.99
C GLU A 210 -0.07 16.14 9.08
N ALA A 211 0.68 16.17 7.98
CA ALA A 211 0.68 17.28 7.03
C ALA A 211 -0.70 17.50 6.35
N VAL A 212 -1.48 16.43 6.15
CA VAL A 212 -2.78 16.47 5.48
C VAL A 212 -3.97 16.31 6.45
N ALA A 213 -3.73 16.31 7.76
CA ALA A 213 -4.76 16.08 8.77
C ALA A 213 -5.99 17.01 8.62
N PRO A 214 -5.88 18.31 8.29
CA PRO A 214 -7.04 19.17 8.05
C PRO A 214 -7.90 18.69 6.87
N MET A 215 -7.30 18.17 5.82
CA MET A 215 -8.01 17.63 4.66
C MET A 215 -8.73 16.33 4.98
N VAL A 216 -8.11 15.48 5.81
CA VAL A 216 -8.72 14.25 6.33
C VAL A 216 -9.92 14.59 7.21
N ALA A 217 -9.77 15.54 8.13
CA ALA A 217 -10.87 16.01 8.99
C ALA A 217 -12.04 16.61 8.19
N ALA A 218 -11.75 17.26 7.07
CA ALA A 218 -12.75 17.78 6.14
C ALA A 218 -13.38 16.70 5.22
N GLY A 219 -13.00 15.44 5.34
CA GLY A 219 -13.50 14.35 4.50
C GLY A 219 -13.07 14.43 3.02
N SER A 220 -12.15 15.33 2.68
CA SER A 220 -11.66 15.51 1.29
C SER A 220 -10.43 14.68 0.96
N TRP A 221 -9.87 14.01 1.97
CA TRP A 221 -8.70 13.13 1.84
C TRP A 221 -8.83 11.90 2.74
N ILE A 222 -8.49 10.74 2.23
CA ILE A 222 -8.55 9.45 2.92
C ILE A 222 -7.19 8.80 2.78
N ASN A 223 -6.51 8.53 3.91
CA ASN A 223 -5.35 7.65 3.93
C ASN A 223 -5.83 6.25 4.25
N TYR A 224 -5.70 5.30 3.34
CA TYR A 224 -6.08 3.91 3.60
C TYR A 224 -4.99 2.94 3.19
N ASP A 225 -4.96 1.79 3.85
CA ASP A 225 -3.99 0.75 3.49
C ASP A 225 -4.36 -0.62 4.06
N TYR A 226 -3.59 -1.63 3.64
CA TYR A 226 -3.59 -2.96 4.25
C TYR A 226 -2.35 -3.10 5.13
N SER A 227 -2.46 -3.84 6.23
CA SER A 227 -1.31 -4.12 7.08
C SER A 227 -1.35 -5.53 7.67
N LYS A 228 -0.19 -6.20 7.69
CA LYS A 228 0.03 -7.47 8.39
C LYS A 228 0.65 -7.27 9.77
N ALA A 229 0.82 -6.03 10.21
CA ALA A 229 1.29 -5.74 11.55
C ALA A 229 0.32 -6.31 12.59
N GLY A 230 0.84 -6.75 13.73
CA GLY A 230 0.01 -7.05 14.91
C GLY A 230 -0.69 -5.81 15.44
N LEU A 231 -1.59 -5.99 16.43
CA LEU A 231 -2.41 -4.89 16.93
C LEU A 231 -1.57 -3.79 17.62
N GLY A 232 -0.72 -4.18 18.56
CA GLY A 232 0.03 -3.25 19.42
C GLY A 232 1.44 -2.94 18.93
N GLY A 233 2.11 -2.09 19.71
CA GLY A 233 3.47 -1.63 19.45
C GLY A 233 3.55 -0.46 18.46
N PRO A 234 4.74 0.16 18.30
CA PRO A 234 4.91 1.40 17.54
C PRO A 234 4.72 1.25 16.03
N LEU A 235 4.71 0.03 15.52
CA LEU A 235 4.43 -0.32 14.11
C LEU A 235 3.09 -1.02 13.95
N GLY A 236 2.34 -1.24 15.05
CA GLY A 236 1.08 -1.96 15.06
C GLY A 236 -0.08 -1.21 14.43
N LEU A 237 -1.19 -1.92 14.26
CA LEU A 237 -2.41 -1.36 13.64
C LEU A 237 -2.95 -0.15 14.41
N GLU A 238 -2.92 -0.19 15.74
CA GLU A 238 -3.42 0.93 16.57
C GLU A 238 -2.57 2.19 16.42
N ALA A 239 -1.24 2.05 16.40
CA ALA A 239 -0.34 3.18 16.18
C ALA A 239 -0.53 3.80 14.79
N GLN A 240 -0.72 2.98 13.78
CA GLN A 240 -0.99 3.44 12.41
C GLN A 240 -2.35 4.14 12.31
N ARG A 241 -3.41 3.60 12.96
CA ARG A 241 -4.73 4.22 13.03
C ARG A 241 -4.68 5.56 13.76
N ALA A 242 -3.99 5.62 14.89
CA ALA A 242 -3.78 6.86 15.64
C ALA A 242 -3.03 7.92 14.82
N ALA A 243 -2.17 7.49 13.89
CA ALA A 243 -1.48 8.37 12.96
C ALA A 243 -2.34 8.77 11.72
N GLY A 244 -3.65 8.51 11.71
CA GLY A 244 -4.58 8.96 10.67
C GLY A 244 -4.71 8.05 9.47
N TRP A 245 -4.47 6.73 9.65
CA TRP A 245 -4.64 5.71 8.59
C TRP A 245 -5.90 4.89 8.82
N ASP A 246 -6.75 4.78 7.80
CA ASP A 246 -7.83 3.79 7.73
C ASP A 246 -7.25 2.45 7.27
N LEU A 247 -7.26 1.45 8.15
CA LEU A 247 -6.54 0.21 7.92
C LEU A 247 -7.48 -0.99 7.79
N THR A 248 -7.11 -1.88 6.87
CA THR A 248 -7.60 -3.25 6.80
C THR A 248 -6.48 -4.18 7.24
N ALA A 249 -6.68 -4.91 8.35
CA ALA A 249 -5.75 -5.94 8.79
C ALA A 249 -5.69 -7.07 7.75
N SER A 250 -4.51 -7.66 7.52
CA SER A 250 -4.35 -8.75 6.57
C SER A 250 -4.10 -10.06 7.30
N PHE A 251 -5.01 -11.02 7.11
CA PHE A 251 -4.87 -12.38 7.58
C PHE A 251 -3.89 -13.15 6.68
N ALA A 252 -3.04 -13.98 7.29
CA ALA A 252 -2.12 -14.85 6.58
C ALA A 252 -2.16 -16.23 7.28
N ALA A 253 -2.74 -17.23 6.64
CA ALA A 253 -2.97 -18.55 7.24
C ALA A 253 -1.69 -19.28 7.66
N ASP A 254 -0.57 -18.99 6.97
CA ASP A 254 0.76 -19.56 7.27
C ASP A 254 1.50 -18.85 8.43
N ARG A 255 0.89 -17.81 9.02
CA ARG A 255 1.50 -17.10 10.16
C ARG A 255 1.27 -17.86 11.45
N ALA A 256 2.33 -18.01 12.27
CA ALA A 256 2.25 -18.70 13.57
C ALA A 256 1.25 -18.07 14.57
N THR A 257 0.81 -16.83 14.33
CA THR A 257 -0.09 -16.05 15.19
C THR A 257 -1.35 -15.61 14.46
N ALA A 258 -1.72 -16.28 13.36
CA ALA A 258 -2.79 -15.86 12.45
C ALA A 258 -4.15 -15.67 13.15
N CYS A 259 -4.57 -16.65 13.94
CA CYS A 259 -5.85 -16.60 14.64
C CYS A 259 -5.87 -15.54 15.73
N ARG A 260 -4.82 -15.49 16.54
CA ARG A 260 -4.68 -14.48 17.61
C ARG A 260 -4.68 -13.06 17.06
N ASP A 261 -3.87 -12.80 16.04
CA ASP A 261 -3.74 -11.46 15.45
C ASP A 261 -5.03 -11.06 14.72
N GLY A 262 -5.68 -11.99 14.02
CA GLY A 262 -6.96 -11.79 13.36
C GLY A 262 -8.10 -11.49 14.34
N LEU A 263 -8.19 -12.27 15.42
CA LEU A 263 -9.18 -12.08 16.48
C LEU A 263 -8.99 -10.73 17.17
N ALA A 264 -7.75 -10.37 17.52
CA ALA A 264 -7.41 -9.10 18.14
C ALA A 264 -7.76 -7.91 17.22
N ALA A 265 -7.44 -8.01 15.93
CA ALA A 265 -7.75 -6.96 14.96
C ALA A 265 -9.26 -6.74 14.83
N VAL A 266 -10.05 -7.80 14.70
CA VAL A 266 -11.51 -7.70 14.61
C VAL A 266 -12.13 -7.16 15.90
N ALA A 267 -11.68 -7.64 17.06
CA ALA A 267 -12.15 -7.13 18.37
C ALA A 267 -11.85 -5.64 18.56
N ALA A 268 -10.75 -5.15 17.99
CA ALA A 268 -10.40 -3.72 17.96
C ALA A 268 -11.12 -2.93 16.85
N GLY A 269 -12.05 -3.55 16.13
CA GLY A 269 -12.87 -2.92 15.10
C GLY A 269 -12.19 -2.75 13.75
N PHE A 270 -11.08 -3.43 13.46
CA PHE A 270 -10.50 -3.42 12.12
C PHE A 270 -11.26 -4.36 11.18
N ARG A 271 -11.26 -4.06 9.88
CA ARG A 271 -11.60 -5.00 8.81
C ARG A 271 -10.49 -6.03 8.72
N LEU A 272 -10.83 -7.26 8.34
CA LEU A 272 -9.87 -8.34 8.19
C LEU A 272 -9.86 -8.86 6.74
N ALA A 273 -8.86 -8.51 5.96
CA ALA A 273 -8.67 -9.06 4.62
C ALA A 273 -8.20 -10.51 4.70
N VAL A 274 -8.98 -11.42 4.14
CA VAL A 274 -8.75 -12.86 4.21
C VAL A 274 -8.60 -13.40 2.78
N PRO A 275 -7.39 -13.81 2.38
CA PRO A 275 -7.19 -14.54 1.14
C PRO A 275 -7.86 -15.94 1.21
N VAL A 276 -8.66 -16.27 0.20
CA VAL A 276 -9.31 -17.58 0.08
C VAL A 276 -9.05 -18.14 -1.31
N ALA A 277 -8.73 -19.42 -1.41
CA ALA A 277 -8.41 -20.11 -2.66
C ALA A 277 -9.65 -20.38 -3.52
N LEU A 278 -10.41 -19.33 -3.82
CA LEU A 278 -11.64 -19.39 -4.61
C LEU A 278 -11.39 -19.18 -6.10
N PRO A 279 -12.11 -19.91 -6.97
CA PRO A 279 -12.18 -19.61 -8.38
C PRO A 279 -12.75 -18.21 -8.64
N LYS A 280 -12.37 -17.62 -9.78
CA LYS A 280 -12.96 -16.33 -10.21
C LYS A 280 -14.47 -16.50 -10.40
N GLY A 281 -15.25 -15.59 -9.80
CA GLY A 281 -16.71 -15.61 -9.90
C GLY A 281 -17.43 -16.60 -8.98
N ALA A 282 -16.71 -17.43 -8.23
CA ALA A 282 -17.32 -18.26 -7.19
C ALA A 282 -17.96 -17.37 -6.11
N PRO A 283 -19.08 -17.79 -5.49
CA PRO A 283 -19.64 -17.10 -4.35
C PRO A 283 -18.61 -16.99 -3.22
N ILE A 284 -18.71 -15.96 -2.40
CA ILE A 284 -17.91 -15.82 -1.20
C ILE A 284 -18.64 -16.43 -0.01
N PRO A 285 -17.92 -16.87 1.06
CA PRO A 285 -18.56 -17.26 2.31
C PRO A 285 -19.30 -16.07 2.92
N SER A 286 -20.41 -16.36 3.62
CA SER A 286 -21.21 -15.32 4.29
C SER A 286 -20.61 -14.88 5.62
N ARG A 287 -19.88 -15.79 6.30
CA ARG A 287 -19.26 -15.54 7.60
C ARG A 287 -17.89 -16.22 7.70
N LEU A 288 -17.05 -15.66 8.56
CA LEU A 288 -15.77 -16.22 8.97
C LEU A 288 -15.78 -16.37 10.50
N THR A 289 -15.48 -17.55 11.01
CA THR A 289 -15.18 -17.79 12.43
C THR A 289 -13.70 -18.02 12.60
N ILE A 290 -13.07 -17.29 13.54
CA ILE A 290 -11.68 -17.49 13.97
C ILE A 290 -11.71 -17.89 15.45
N SER A 291 -10.99 -18.94 15.82
CA SER A 291 -10.89 -19.42 17.19
C SER A 291 -9.43 -19.70 17.56
N THR A 292 -9.06 -19.29 18.77
CA THR A 292 -7.77 -19.61 19.42
C THR A 292 -7.94 -20.65 20.53
N GLY A 293 -8.96 -21.47 20.47
CA GLY A 293 -9.27 -22.47 21.50
C GLY A 293 -9.64 -21.81 22.84
N ALA A 294 -8.81 -21.97 23.87
CA ALA A 294 -9.09 -21.43 25.21
C ALA A 294 -9.19 -19.91 25.30
N ALA A 295 -8.62 -19.17 24.33
CA ALA A 295 -8.65 -17.70 24.32
C ALA A 295 -9.91 -17.12 23.67
N GLY A 296 -10.83 -17.94 23.16
CA GLY A 296 -12.10 -17.49 22.60
C GLY A 296 -12.21 -17.60 21.08
N PHE A 297 -13.32 -17.12 20.56
CA PHE A 297 -13.61 -17.07 19.13
C PHE A 297 -14.33 -15.78 18.75
N VAL A 298 -14.30 -15.43 17.47
CA VAL A 298 -15.09 -14.37 16.87
C VAL A 298 -15.71 -14.89 15.56
N THR A 299 -16.95 -14.53 15.31
CA THR A 299 -17.62 -14.75 14.02
C THR A 299 -18.02 -13.42 13.43
N VAL A 300 -17.57 -13.15 12.21
CA VAL A 300 -17.83 -11.89 11.50
C VAL A 300 -18.53 -12.17 10.17
N PRO A 301 -19.39 -11.23 9.70
CA PRO A 301 -19.92 -11.28 8.35
C PRO A 301 -18.79 -11.05 7.33
N CYS A 302 -18.93 -11.61 6.13
CA CYS A 302 -17.99 -11.47 5.04
C CYS A 302 -18.54 -10.60 3.92
N ILE A 303 -17.65 -9.85 3.27
CA ILE A 303 -17.93 -9.07 2.06
C ILE A 303 -16.97 -9.43 0.94
N ASP A 304 -17.36 -9.20 -0.31
CA ASP A 304 -16.52 -9.44 -1.49
C ASP A 304 -15.47 -8.34 -1.66
N GLY A 305 -14.24 -8.62 -1.25
CA GLY A 305 -13.11 -7.71 -1.40
C GLY A 305 -12.59 -7.54 -2.83
N ASP A 306 -13.11 -8.32 -3.79
CA ASP A 306 -12.81 -8.15 -5.21
C ASP A 306 -13.82 -7.26 -5.95
N ALA A 307 -14.90 -6.86 -5.28
CA ALA A 307 -15.90 -5.95 -5.85
C ALA A 307 -15.29 -4.56 -6.11
N THR A 308 -14.58 -4.01 -5.13
CA THR A 308 -13.85 -2.74 -5.23
C THR A 308 -12.52 -2.84 -4.47
N ASP A 309 -11.67 -1.81 -4.52
CA ASP A 309 -10.49 -1.64 -3.64
C ASP A 309 -10.69 -0.47 -2.65
N HIS A 310 -11.91 0.01 -2.49
CA HIS A 310 -12.28 1.16 -1.65
C HIS A 310 -12.56 0.73 -0.22
N ARG A 311 -11.52 0.24 0.47
CA ARG A 311 -11.64 -0.36 1.82
C ARG A 311 -12.24 0.59 2.86
N TRP A 312 -11.97 1.88 2.77
CA TRP A 312 -12.54 2.89 3.69
C TRP A 312 -14.06 2.98 3.64
N ALA A 313 -14.69 2.54 2.55
CA ALA A 313 -16.14 2.50 2.40
C ALA A 313 -16.77 1.21 2.95
N ASP A 314 -15.96 0.19 3.25
CA ASP A 314 -16.45 -1.07 3.81
C ASP A 314 -16.79 -0.91 5.30
N PRO A 315 -17.77 -1.66 5.81
CA PRO A 315 -18.06 -1.70 7.24
C PRO A 315 -16.85 -2.14 8.06
N HIS A 316 -16.76 -1.67 9.31
CA HIS A 316 -15.77 -2.16 10.27
C HIS A 316 -16.16 -3.52 10.83
N GLY A 317 -15.20 -4.29 11.32
CA GLY A 317 -15.44 -5.59 11.96
C GLY A 317 -15.96 -6.68 11.01
N VAL A 318 -15.65 -6.59 9.73
CA VAL A 318 -16.02 -7.58 8.71
C VAL A 318 -14.80 -8.34 8.17
N GLY A 319 -15.03 -9.56 7.68
CA GLY A 319 -14.10 -10.31 6.85
C GLY A 319 -14.18 -9.82 5.39
N VAL A 320 -13.09 -9.30 4.86
CA VAL A 320 -12.98 -8.88 3.46
C VAL A 320 -12.37 -10.03 2.66
N ILE A 321 -13.19 -10.80 1.98
CA ILE A 321 -12.73 -11.98 1.24
C ILE A 321 -12.05 -11.58 -0.06
N LEU A 322 -10.80 -12.00 -0.20
CA LEU A 322 -9.99 -11.78 -1.39
C LEU A 322 -9.72 -13.11 -2.08
N ARG A 323 -10.13 -13.25 -3.32
CA ARG A 323 -9.81 -14.45 -4.12
C ARG A 323 -8.33 -14.45 -4.43
N THR A 324 -7.66 -15.55 -4.11
CA THR A 324 -6.22 -15.69 -4.37
C THR A 324 -5.93 -15.58 -5.87
N LYS A 325 -5.05 -14.66 -6.23
CA LYS A 325 -4.57 -14.52 -7.61
C LYS A 325 -3.38 -15.44 -7.81
N ARG A 326 -3.57 -16.50 -8.59
CA ARG A 326 -2.47 -17.41 -8.95
C ARG A 326 -1.49 -16.70 -9.88
N SER A 327 -0.19 -16.85 -9.61
CA SER A 327 0.83 -16.60 -10.61
C SER A 327 0.66 -17.60 -11.76
N ARG A 328 0.86 -17.17 -13.01
CA ARG A 328 0.78 -18.07 -14.17
C ARG A 328 1.84 -19.17 -14.00
N GLY A 329 1.43 -20.44 -14.01
CA GLY A 329 2.29 -21.61 -13.91
C GLY A 329 2.31 -22.28 -12.52
N ALA A 330 1.73 -21.69 -11.48
CA ALA A 330 1.52 -22.38 -10.22
C ALA A 330 0.35 -23.39 -10.36
N GLY A 331 0.64 -24.66 -10.13
CA GLY A 331 -0.36 -25.73 -10.08
C GLY A 331 -1.41 -25.49 -8.97
N PRO A 332 -2.41 -26.38 -8.84
CA PRO A 332 -3.51 -26.26 -7.87
C PRO A 332 -3.10 -26.49 -6.42
N ALA A 333 -1.81 -26.59 -6.09
CA ALA A 333 -1.34 -26.75 -4.73
C ALA A 333 -1.89 -25.62 -3.86
N ALA A 334 -2.47 -25.99 -2.72
CA ALA A 334 -3.01 -25.06 -1.74
C ALA A 334 -1.95 -23.99 -1.41
N ASP A 335 -2.26 -22.75 -1.71
CA ASP A 335 -1.42 -21.62 -1.32
C ASP A 335 -1.50 -21.52 0.22
N PRO A 336 -0.43 -21.83 0.98
CA PRO A 336 -0.47 -21.85 2.44
C PRO A 336 -0.81 -20.50 3.08
N PHE A 337 -0.70 -19.42 2.30
CA PHE A 337 -1.12 -18.08 2.70
C PHE A 337 -2.65 -17.92 2.75
N SER A 338 -3.40 -18.73 2.00
CA SER A 338 -4.84 -18.61 1.81
C SER A 338 -5.59 -19.71 2.53
N LEU A 339 -6.82 -19.41 2.98
CA LEU A 339 -7.74 -20.45 3.44
C LEU A 339 -8.27 -21.27 2.27
N ALA A 340 -8.48 -22.57 2.50
CA ALA A 340 -9.18 -23.44 1.55
C ALA A 340 -10.68 -23.08 1.52
N PRO A 341 -11.38 -23.26 0.39
CA PRO A 341 -12.80 -22.95 0.26
C PRO A 341 -13.68 -24.11 0.79
N ILE A 342 -13.51 -24.47 2.05
CA ILE A 342 -14.27 -25.53 2.74
C ILE A 342 -14.98 -24.97 3.97
N ALA A 343 -16.10 -25.56 4.35
CA ALA A 343 -16.88 -25.16 5.53
C ALA A 343 -16.37 -25.77 6.83
N GLU A 344 -15.43 -26.72 6.75
CA GLU A 344 -14.85 -27.37 7.93
C GLU A 344 -13.81 -26.48 8.61
N PRO A 345 -13.60 -26.60 9.93
CA PRO A 345 -12.55 -25.91 10.64
C PRO A 345 -11.17 -26.26 10.09
N GLN A 346 -10.46 -25.26 9.64
CA GLN A 346 -9.09 -25.40 9.14
C GLN A 346 -8.11 -25.13 10.28
N ALA A 347 -7.31 -26.14 10.63
CA ALA A 347 -6.29 -26.01 11.66
C ALA A 347 -5.16 -25.09 11.18
N LEU A 348 -4.82 -24.10 12.00
CA LEU A 348 -3.71 -23.18 11.86
C LEU A 348 -2.76 -23.35 13.05
N ALA A 349 -1.61 -22.70 13.02
CA ALA A 349 -0.58 -22.88 14.04
C ALA A 349 -1.04 -22.52 15.46
N ASP A 350 -1.96 -21.56 15.60
CA ASP A 350 -2.44 -21.02 16.88
C ASP A 350 -3.95 -21.11 17.07
N GLY A 351 -4.66 -21.90 16.25
CA GLY A 351 -6.11 -22.04 16.35
C GLY A 351 -6.76 -22.61 15.10
N THR A 352 -8.00 -22.20 14.86
CA THR A 352 -8.77 -22.62 13.68
C THR A 352 -9.45 -21.46 12.97
N ALA A 353 -9.66 -21.60 11.67
CA ALA A 353 -10.50 -20.69 10.88
C ALA A 353 -11.57 -21.51 10.14
N THR A 354 -12.81 -21.04 10.14
CA THR A 354 -13.96 -21.68 9.47
C THR A 354 -14.68 -20.70 8.58
N LEU A 355 -14.91 -21.10 7.34
CA LEU A 355 -15.72 -20.34 6.38
C LEU A 355 -17.14 -20.88 6.37
N HIS A 356 -18.16 -20.02 6.51
CA HIS A 356 -19.58 -20.39 6.47
C HIS A 356 -20.19 -19.81 5.18
N TRP A 357 -20.88 -20.67 4.45
CA TRP A 357 -21.47 -20.34 3.14
C TRP A 357 -22.94 -19.95 3.22
#